data_94461b63fcd8e21348b3d4828be2248f
#
_entry.id   94461b63fcd8e21348b3d4828be2248f
#
_cell.length_a   1.000
_cell.length_b   1.000
_cell.length_c   1.000
_cell.angle_alpha   90.00
_cell.angle_beta   90.00
_cell.angle_gamma   90.00
#
_symmetry.space_group_name_H-M   'P 1'
#
loop_
_entity.id
_entity.type
_entity.pdbx_description
1 polymer ?
#
loop_
_entity_poly.entity_id
_entity_poly.type
_entity_poly.pdbx_seq_one_letter_code
_entity_poly.pdbx_strand_id
1 'polypeptide(L)'
;MIIDDSLKKETKKKKKHKPNYKISNSVLKLMNHVSMIEEDCIVTRNGFTDYLLLENYSIRKEPTEIQRQGIQSYVDFFRSTTSDIKLIFMGYAADTTQQIDYLYDRFPKEGSEYLKEQREHKVWELEQSQSLLEDIVYIQIFGETREALENARSEVLHSVNKYIHIHPISVAQKKSLLYQLYNLGDRPPQFDDSLSDPDYCNKAKEDWKFMSEIMPQTGITFKGNWFSQTGRNYIGVSHLYKYAKKEFFYWGEQIFRQPGVITTVDISHLGLSKIKKELNKSIGESRDNARKGFSEDIRQEAGIEYQLLKELMEDMITGNESVKEVTTRYYISGKTKDEVQQQADKINQRLSIRGYKASFFLGEEDTELLALYRSHKEQKQAKNRQG
;
A
#
# COMPACT_ATOMS: atom_id res chain seq x y z
N MET A 1 73.46 7.99 21.58
CA MET A 1 72.45 8.70 20.78
C MET A 1 71.49 7.66 20.20
N ILE A 2 70.45 7.34 20.95
CA ILE A 2 69.47 6.29 20.63
C ILE A 2 68.33 6.98 19.92
N ILE A 3 68.16 6.69 18.66
CA ILE A 3 67.06 7.23 17.85
C ILE A 3 65.88 6.28 18.05
N ASP A 4 64.80 6.83 18.58
CA ASP A 4 63.57 6.18 18.93
C ASP A 4 62.78 5.80 17.63
N ASP A 5 62.63 4.48 17.39
CA ASP A 5 61.95 3.88 16.27
C ASP A 5 60.40 3.82 16.43
N SER A 6 59.84 4.54 17.40
CA SER A 6 58.41 4.48 17.76
C SER A 6 57.50 5.36 16.88
N LEU A 7 58.01 6.16 15.97
CA LEU A 7 57.23 7.11 15.16
C LEU A 7 56.89 6.64 13.74
N LYS A 8 57.15 5.38 13.40
CA LYS A 8 56.81 4.83 12.06
C LYS A 8 55.58 3.95 11.95
N LYS A 9 54.70 3.96 12.94
CA LYS A 9 53.52 3.09 12.97
C LYS A 9 52.20 3.83 13.11
N GLU A 10 51.95 4.90 12.38
CA GLU A 10 50.57 5.42 12.29
C GLU A 10 50.25 6.17 10.99
N THR A 11 50.45 5.49 9.87
CA THR A 11 49.74 5.85 8.65
C THR A 11 49.04 4.62 8.05
N LYS A 12 48.25 3.92 8.86
CA LYS A 12 47.20 3.07 8.29
C LYS A 12 46.15 3.99 7.66
N LYS A 13 46.28 4.20 6.34
CA LYS A 13 45.26 4.81 5.51
C LYS A 13 43.91 4.18 5.88
N LYS A 14 43.05 4.92 6.56
CA LYS A 14 41.64 4.61 6.70
C LYS A 14 41.13 4.40 5.28
N LYS A 15 40.93 3.14 4.86
CA LYS A 15 40.19 2.81 3.65
C LYS A 15 38.85 3.51 3.80
N LYS A 16 38.64 4.61 3.07
CA LYS A 16 37.34 5.21 2.93
C LYS A 16 36.43 4.09 2.44
N HIS A 17 35.53 3.63 3.28
CA HIS A 17 34.41 2.78 2.87
C HIS A 17 33.69 3.59 1.79
N LYS A 18 33.94 3.28 0.54
CA LYS A 18 33.08 3.74 -0.54
C LYS A 18 31.76 2.99 -0.33
N PRO A 19 30.68 3.70 -0.05
CA PRO A 19 29.38 3.03 0.01
C PRO A 19 29.19 2.30 -1.33
N ASN A 20 28.90 1.01 -1.26
CA ASN A 20 28.67 0.15 -2.41
C ASN A 20 27.25 0.46 -2.92
N TYR A 21 27.05 1.64 -3.50
CA TYR A 21 25.83 1.94 -4.23
C TYR A 21 25.87 1.11 -5.52
N LYS A 22 25.17 0.00 -5.54
CA LYS A 22 24.78 -0.65 -6.79
C LYS A 22 23.75 0.28 -7.45
N ILE A 23 24.22 1.25 -8.20
CA ILE A 23 23.37 2.01 -9.10
C ILE A 23 22.87 0.99 -10.13
N SER A 24 21.60 0.65 -10.08
CA SER A 24 20.97 -0.09 -11.17
C SER A 24 21.04 0.80 -12.40
N ASN A 25 21.76 0.37 -13.43
CA ASN A 25 21.96 1.16 -14.65
C ASN A 25 20.68 1.33 -15.47
N SER A 26 19.55 0.75 -15.05
CA SER A 26 18.25 0.90 -15.70
C SER A 26 17.11 0.78 -14.68
N VAL A 27 16.26 1.80 -14.63
CA VAL A 27 15.00 1.80 -13.86
C VAL A 27 14.12 0.63 -14.25
N LEU A 28 14.12 0.27 -15.52
CA LEU A 28 13.32 -0.84 -16.04
C LEU A 28 13.59 -2.17 -15.33
N LYS A 29 14.82 -2.38 -14.83
CA LYS A 29 15.14 -3.57 -14.03
C LYS A 29 14.49 -3.59 -12.65
N LEU A 30 14.10 -2.44 -12.13
CA LEU A 30 13.42 -2.30 -10.84
C LEU A 30 11.89 -2.41 -10.98
N MET A 31 11.36 -2.19 -12.20
CA MET A 31 9.93 -2.30 -12.44
C MET A 31 9.47 -3.75 -12.34
N ASN A 32 8.39 -3.96 -11.61
CA ASN A 32 7.76 -5.29 -11.47
C ASN A 32 6.82 -5.60 -12.64
N HIS A 33 6.06 -4.60 -13.12
CA HIS A 33 5.09 -4.73 -14.21
C HIS A 33 5.81 -4.60 -15.55
N VAL A 34 5.69 -5.59 -16.41
CA VAL A 34 6.47 -5.69 -17.65
C VAL A 34 5.66 -5.66 -18.94
N SER A 35 4.39 -6.04 -18.87
CA SER A 35 3.46 -5.96 -20.01
C SER A 35 2.00 -6.11 -19.55
N MET A 36 1.06 -5.71 -20.40
CA MET A 36 -0.38 -5.88 -20.19
C MET A 36 -0.97 -6.53 -21.44
N ILE A 37 -1.07 -7.84 -21.43
CA ILE A 37 -1.48 -8.63 -22.60
C ILE A 37 -2.99 -8.79 -22.75
N GLU A 38 -3.75 -8.57 -21.68
CA GLU A 38 -5.21 -8.60 -21.64
C GLU A 38 -5.71 -7.54 -20.66
N GLU A 39 -6.97 -7.17 -20.81
CA GLU A 39 -7.58 -6.14 -19.93
C GLU A 39 -7.47 -6.48 -18.44
N ASP A 40 -7.47 -7.77 -18.14
CA ASP A 40 -7.49 -8.30 -16.79
C ASP A 40 -6.21 -9.04 -16.40
N CYS A 41 -5.15 -8.94 -17.19
CA CYS A 41 -3.90 -9.65 -16.96
C CYS A 41 -2.68 -8.77 -17.23
N ILE A 42 -2.05 -8.33 -16.15
CA ILE A 42 -0.77 -7.62 -16.17
C ILE A 42 0.33 -8.61 -15.81
N VAL A 43 1.31 -8.76 -16.70
CA VAL A 43 2.47 -9.61 -16.48
C VAL A 43 3.46 -8.90 -15.57
N THR A 44 3.90 -9.59 -14.55
CA THR A 44 4.97 -9.14 -13.65
C THR A 44 6.23 -9.99 -13.84
N ARG A 45 7.33 -9.59 -13.22
CA ARG A 45 8.59 -10.37 -13.31
C ARG A 45 8.48 -11.77 -12.70
N ASN A 46 7.57 -11.96 -11.75
CA ASN A 46 7.45 -13.22 -10.99
C ASN A 46 6.07 -13.88 -11.11
N GLY A 47 5.19 -13.37 -11.97
CA GLY A 47 3.84 -13.90 -12.13
C GLY A 47 2.90 -12.90 -12.82
N PHE A 48 1.70 -12.81 -12.32
CA PHE A 48 0.63 -12.00 -12.88
C PHE A 48 -0.06 -11.21 -11.78
N THR A 49 -0.65 -10.07 -12.14
CA THR A 49 -1.43 -9.23 -11.24
C THR A 49 -2.57 -8.55 -11.98
N ASP A 50 -3.60 -8.16 -11.24
CA ASP A 50 -4.64 -7.28 -11.73
C ASP A 50 -5.11 -6.32 -10.63
N TYR A 51 -5.84 -5.28 -11.03
CA TYR A 51 -6.37 -4.23 -10.17
C TYR A 51 -7.86 -4.09 -10.37
N LEU A 52 -8.59 -4.08 -9.27
CA LEU A 52 -10.03 -3.88 -9.22
C LEU A 52 -10.32 -2.62 -8.39
N LEU A 53 -11.39 -1.92 -8.71
CA LEU A 53 -11.87 -0.78 -7.93
C LEU A 53 -12.81 -1.28 -6.83
N LEU A 54 -12.55 -0.92 -5.58
CA LEU A 54 -13.48 -1.07 -4.47
C LEU A 54 -14.17 0.28 -4.23
N GLU A 55 -15.45 0.34 -4.57
CA GLU A 55 -16.24 1.55 -4.32
C GLU A 55 -16.50 1.76 -2.82
N ASN A 56 -16.38 3.01 -2.40
CA ASN A 56 -16.68 3.40 -1.03
C ASN A 56 -18.19 3.48 -0.81
N TYR A 57 -18.73 2.55 -0.05
CA TYR A 57 -20.08 2.65 0.49
C TYR A 57 -20.04 3.15 1.92
N SER A 58 -20.56 4.37 2.17
CA SER A 58 -20.57 4.93 3.52
C SER A 58 -21.78 4.44 4.31
N ILE A 59 -21.56 3.47 5.18
CA ILE A 59 -22.60 2.94 6.09
C ILE A 59 -22.81 3.79 7.34
N ARG A 60 -22.01 4.84 7.57
CA ARG A 60 -22.05 5.63 8.83
C ARG A 60 -23.39 6.32 9.11
N LYS A 61 -24.09 6.71 8.05
CA LYS A 61 -25.38 7.41 8.15
C LYS A 61 -26.57 6.46 8.15
N GLU A 62 -26.32 5.17 7.95
CA GLU A 62 -27.35 4.15 7.89
C GLU A 62 -27.80 3.73 9.30
N PRO A 63 -29.02 3.17 9.47
CA PRO A 63 -29.46 2.56 10.71
C PRO A 63 -28.49 1.49 11.23
N THR A 64 -28.42 1.32 12.55
CA THR A 64 -27.45 0.41 13.20
C THR A 64 -27.49 -1.02 12.66
N GLU A 65 -28.67 -1.52 12.28
CA GLU A 65 -28.83 -2.86 11.72
C GLU A 65 -28.16 -2.96 10.32
N ILE A 66 -28.32 -1.93 9.48
CA ILE A 66 -27.67 -1.86 8.18
C ILE A 66 -26.15 -1.73 8.34
N GLN A 67 -25.68 -0.93 9.32
CA GLN A 67 -24.25 -0.85 9.63
C GLN A 67 -23.69 -2.21 10.03
N ARG A 68 -24.42 -2.97 10.88
CA ARG A 68 -24.00 -4.32 11.30
C ARG A 68 -23.90 -5.28 10.10
N GLN A 69 -24.90 -5.30 9.24
CA GLN A 69 -24.92 -6.13 8.04
C GLN A 69 -23.78 -5.77 7.08
N GLY A 70 -23.51 -4.48 6.90
CA GLY A 70 -22.39 -4.01 6.10
C GLY A 70 -21.03 -4.46 6.66
N ILE A 71 -20.83 -4.33 7.97
CA ILE A 71 -19.60 -4.81 8.65
C ILE A 71 -19.48 -6.32 8.50
N GLN A 72 -20.58 -7.07 8.71
CA GLN A 72 -20.56 -8.53 8.55
C GLN A 72 -20.17 -8.94 7.12
N SER A 73 -20.66 -8.23 6.10
CA SER A 73 -20.28 -8.50 4.71
C SER A 73 -18.78 -8.36 4.49
N TYR A 74 -18.13 -7.35 5.07
CA TYR A 74 -16.67 -7.21 4.99
C TYR A 74 -15.94 -8.30 5.79
N VAL A 75 -16.44 -8.71 6.94
CA VAL A 75 -15.89 -9.84 7.69
C VAL A 75 -15.94 -11.11 6.86
N ASP A 76 -17.08 -11.40 6.22
CA ASP A 76 -17.27 -12.58 5.38
C ASP A 76 -16.37 -12.52 4.14
N PHE A 77 -16.20 -11.33 3.52
CA PHE A 77 -15.25 -11.11 2.44
C PHE A 77 -13.82 -11.50 2.86
N PHE A 78 -13.32 -10.93 3.95
CA PHE A 78 -11.97 -11.25 4.40
C PHE A 78 -11.83 -12.68 4.90
N ARG A 79 -12.88 -13.28 5.44
CA ARG A 79 -12.89 -14.69 5.87
C ARG A 79 -12.81 -15.63 4.67
N SER A 80 -13.57 -15.37 3.61
CA SER A 80 -13.63 -16.22 2.42
C SER A 80 -12.43 -16.07 1.50
N THR A 81 -11.81 -14.89 1.44
CA THR A 81 -10.64 -14.64 0.57
C THR A 81 -9.41 -15.38 1.10
N THR A 82 -8.93 -16.38 0.37
CA THR A 82 -7.73 -17.16 0.72
C THR A 82 -6.49 -16.71 -0.03
N SER A 83 -6.68 -16.03 -1.15
CA SER A 83 -5.62 -15.44 -1.98
C SER A 83 -4.97 -14.23 -1.29
N ASP A 84 -3.69 -14.00 -1.57
CA ASP A 84 -3.01 -12.76 -1.18
C ASP A 84 -3.63 -11.58 -1.92
N ILE A 85 -4.05 -10.57 -1.19
CA ILE A 85 -4.56 -9.32 -1.75
C ILE A 85 -3.85 -8.12 -1.14
N LYS A 86 -3.81 -7.02 -1.88
CA LYS A 86 -3.34 -5.74 -1.39
C LYS A 86 -4.40 -4.68 -1.61
N LEU A 87 -4.81 -4.01 -0.55
CA LEU A 87 -5.64 -2.82 -0.65
C LEU A 87 -4.73 -1.60 -0.81
N ILE A 88 -5.05 -0.75 -1.78
CA ILE A 88 -4.30 0.48 -2.08
C ILE A 88 -5.27 1.65 -1.91
N PHE A 89 -5.06 2.41 -0.85
CA PHE A 89 -5.82 3.61 -0.55
C PHE A 89 -5.09 4.81 -1.14
N MET A 90 -5.77 5.54 -2.01
CA MET A 90 -5.21 6.71 -2.69
C MET A 90 -6.17 7.88 -2.55
N GLY A 91 -5.65 9.01 -2.08
CA GLY A 91 -6.39 10.26 -2.09
C GLY A 91 -5.99 11.09 -3.32
N TYR A 92 -6.93 11.33 -4.20
CA TYR A 92 -6.74 12.20 -5.37
C TYR A 92 -7.48 13.50 -5.22
N ALA A 93 -6.90 14.55 -5.80
CA ALA A 93 -7.72 15.72 -6.12
C ALA A 93 -8.81 15.28 -7.10
N ALA A 94 -10.06 15.58 -6.78
CA ALA A 94 -11.19 15.26 -7.65
C ALA A 94 -10.93 15.83 -9.06
N ASP A 95 -10.99 15.00 -10.10
CA ASP A 95 -10.86 15.46 -11.48
C ASP A 95 -12.21 15.97 -11.97
N THR A 96 -12.40 17.27 -11.87
CA THR A 96 -13.61 17.96 -12.33
C THR A 96 -13.49 18.53 -13.73
N THR A 97 -12.40 18.23 -14.45
CA THR A 97 -12.12 18.80 -15.78
C THR A 97 -13.26 18.53 -16.76
N GLN A 98 -13.70 17.28 -16.87
CA GLN A 98 -14.82 16.93 -17.76
C GLN A 98 -16.13 17.62 -17.39
N GLN A 99 -16.38 17.84 -16.10
CA GLN A 99 -17.58 18.54 -15.62
C GLN A 99 -17.50 20.04 -15.94
N ILE A 100 -16.31 20.62 -15.81
CA ILE A 100 -16.06 22.02 -16.17
C ILE A 100 -16.20 22.20 -17.70
N ASP A 101 -15.58 21.33 -18.49
CA ASP A 101 -15.69 21.34 -19.94
C ASP A 101 -17.15 21.21 -20.38
N TYR A 102 -17.91 20.27 -19.78
CA TYR A 102 -19.33 20.11 -20.03
C TYR A 102 -20.14 21.39 -19.73
N LEU A 103 -19.82 22.10 -18.65
CA LEU A 103 -20.47 23.38 -18.33
C LEU A 103 -20.16 24.47 -19.36
N TYR A 104 -18.93 24.52 -19.87
CA TYR A 104 -18.55 25.46 -20.91
C TYR A 104 -19.16 25.12 -22.28
N ASP A 105 -19.29 23.85 -22.61
CA ASP A 105 -19.85 23.39 -23.89
C ASP A 105 -21.39 23.51 -23.95
N ARG A 106 -22.07 23.21 -22.85
CA ARG A 106 -23.54 23.21 -22.77
C ARG A 106 -24.17 24.59 -22.56
N PHE A 107 -23.46 25.48 -21.90
CA PHE A 107 -23.97 26.85 -21.67
C PHE A 107 -23.36 27.80 -22.72
N PRO A 108 -24.15 28.25 -23.70
CA PRO A 108 -23.65 29.10 -24.76
C PRO A 108 -23.04 30.39 -24.19
N LYS A 109 -22.00 30.89 -24.88
CA LYS A 109 -21.34 32.15 -24.51
C LYS A 109 -22.28 33.34 -24.53
N GLU A 110 -23.40 33.22 -25.25
CA GLU A 110 -24.46 34.23 -25.40
C GLU A 110 -25.70 33.79 -24.62
N GLY A 111 -25.71 33.99 -23.33
CA GLY A 111 -26.84 33.74 -22.42
C GLY A 111 -27.16 34.93 -21.54
N SER A 112 -28.27 34.87 -20.78
CA SER A 112 -28.56 35.90 -19.79
C SER A 112 -27.42 36.01 -18.78
N GLU A 113 -27.16 37.20 -18.25
CA GLU A 113 -26.12 37.49 -17.24
C GLU A 113 -26.25 36.53 -16.04
N TYR A 114 -27.49 36.25 -15.63
CA TYR A 114 -27.79 35.30 -14.55
C TYR A 114 -27.25 33.85 -14.84
N LEU A 115 -27.40 33.35 -16.06
CA LEU A 115 -26.89 32.04 -16.42
C LEU A 115 -25.36 31.98 -16.47
N LYS A 116 -24.71 33.10 -16.83
CA LYS A 116 -23.25 33.22 -16.78
C LYS A 116 -22.74 33.15 -15.33
N GLU A 117 -23.37 33.97 -14.46
CA GLU A 117 -23.03 33.97 -13.03
C GLU A 117 -23.22 32.57 -12.41
N GLN A 118 -24.33 31.88 -12.71
CA GLN A 118 -24.57 30.54 -12.21
C GLN A 118 -23.53 29.51 -12.71
N ARG A 119 -23.13 29.60 -13.98
CA ARG A 119 -22.05 28.80 -14.54
C ARG A 119 -20.72 29.08 -13.84
N GLU A 120 -20.34 30.36 -13.74
CA GLU A 120 -19.09 30.75 -13.10
C GLU A 120 -19.05 30.32 -11.62
N HIS A 121 -20.16 30.48 -10.91
CA HIS A 121 -20.27 29.96 -9.55
C HIS A 121 -20.10 28.44 -9.49
N LYS A 122 -20.73 27.71 -10.43
CA LYS A 122 -20.61 26.25 -10.47
C LYS A 122 -19.20 25.77 -10.86
N VAL A 123 -18.56 26.47 -11.81
CA VAL A 123 -17.14 26.23 -12.14
C VAL A 123 -16.25 26.48 -10.92
N TRP A 124 -16.47 27.60 -10.23
CA TRP A 124 -15.72 27.89 -9.00
C TRP A 124 -15.94 26.82 -7.92
N GLU A 125 -17.17 26.36 -7.69
CA GLU A 125 -17.44 25.23 -6.78
C GLU A 125 -16.68 23.96 -7.19
N LEU A 126 -16.65 23.63 -8.48
CA LEU A 126 -15.94 22.47 -9.01
C LEU A 126 -14.42 22.64 -8.87
N GLU A 127 -13.87 23.82 -9.11
CA GLU A 127 -12.45 24.13 -8.89
C GLU A 127 -12.10 24.03 -7.40
N GLN A 128 -12.97 24.49 -6.50
CA GLN A 128 -12.78 24.30 -5.06
C GLN A 128 -12.87 22.81 -4.68
N SER A 129 -13.75 22.04 -5.32
CA SER A 129 -13.86 20.61 -5.07
C SER A 129 -12.64 19.81 -5.56
N GLN A 130 -11.85 20.32 -6.51
CA GLN A 130 -10.54 19.76 -6.86
C GLN A 130 -9.55 19.76 -5.68
N SER A 131 -9.78 20.59 -4.68
CA SER A 131 -9.02 20.57 -3.43
C SER A 131 -9.49 19.45 -2.48
N LEU A 132 -10.68 18.89 -2.71
CA LEU A 132 -11.20 17.76 -1.96
C LEU A 132 -10.54 16.48 -2.49
N LEU A 133 -9.95 15.72 -1.59
CA LEU A 133 -9.39 14.42 -1.93
C LEU A 133 -10.53 13.40 -2.02
N GLU A 134 -10.70 12.82 -3.19
CA GLU A 134 -11.51 11.62 -3.34
C GLU A 134 -10.69 10.40 -2.90
N ASP A 135 -11.21 9.67 -1.93
CA ASP A 135 -10.58 8.44 -1.48
C ASP A 135 -10.97 7.29 -2.41
N ILE A 136 -10.04 6.87 -3.22
CA ILE A 136 -10.19 5.71 -4.09
C ILE A 136 -9.46 4.52 -3.48
N VAL A 137 -10.11 3.37 -3.49
CA VAL A 137 -9.53 2.12 -2.99
C VAL A 137 -9.43 1.11 -4.13
N TYR A 138 -8.23 0.64 -4.39
CA TYR A 138 -8.01 -0.46 -5.32
C TYR A 138 -7.68 -1.73 -4.57
N ILE A 139 -8.13 -2.85 -5.12
CA ILE A 139 -7.72 -4.20 -4.70
C ILE A 139 -6.76 -4.71 -5.76
N GLN A 140 -5.51 -4.92 -5.38
CA GLN A 140 -4.54 -5.64 -6.21
C GLN A 140 -4.59 -7.11 -5.85
N ILE A 141 -4.73 -7.96 -6.86
CA ILE A 141 -4.72 -9.42 -6.76
C ILE A 141 -3.50 -9.98 -7.48
N PHE A 142 -3.05 -11.14 -7.07
CA PHE A 142 -1.81 -11.75 -7.54
C PHE A 142 -2.01 -13.22 -7.93
N GLY A 143 -1.24 -13.69 -8.91
CA GLY A 143 -1.16 -15.09 -9.29
C GLY A 143 0.25 -15.46 -9.77
N GLU A 144 0.76 -16.61 -9.37
CA GLU A 144 2.01 -17.15 -9.93
C GLU A 144 1.81 -17.66 -11.35
N THR A 145 0.59 -18.09 -11.67
CA THR A 145 0.13 -18.48 -13.00
C THR A 145 -1.10 -17.66 -13.36
N ARG A 146 -1.45 -17.63 -14.64
CA ARG A 146 -2.69 -16.98 -15.10
C ARG A 146 -3.92 -17.60 -14.44
N GLU A 147 -4.00 -18.92 -14.38
CA GLU A 147 -5.09 -19.62 -13.70
C GLU A 147 -5.22 -19.23 -12.22
N ALA A 148 -4.09 -19.09 -11.52
CA ALA A 148 -4.08 -18.62 -10.14
C ALA A 148 -4.60 -17.18 -10.00
N LEU A 149 -4.29 -16.30 -10.97
CA LEU A 149 -4.83 -14.93 -11.01
C LEU A 149 -6.34 -14.93 -11.25
N GLU A 150 -6.84 -15.75 -12.19
CA GLU A 150 -8.27 -15.89 -12.49
C GLU A 150 -9.05 -16.43 -11.28
N ASN A 151 -8.48 -17.39 -10.56
CA ASN A 151 -9.05 -17.92 -9.32
C ASN A 151 -9.13 -16.84 -8.24
N ALA A 152 -8.04 -16.07 -8.02
CA ALA A 152 -8.01 -14.98 -7.06
C ALA A 152 -9.03 -13.88 -7.42
N ARG A 153 -9.19 -13.56 -8.71
CA ARG A 153 -10.20 -12.63 -9.20
C ARG A 153 -11.61 -13.14 -8.90
N SER A 154 -11.89 -14.40 -9.25
CA SER A 154 -13.19 -15.02 -9.02
C SER A 154 -13.54 -15.00 -7.54
N GLU A 155 -12.59 -15.32 -6.66
CA GLU A 155 -12.74 -15.30 -5.21
C GLU A 155 -13.15 -13.89 -4.70
N VAL A 156 -12.48 -12.85 -5.18
CA VAL A 156 -12.79 -11.45 -4.81
C VAL A 156 -14.15 -11.02 -5.36
N LEU A 157 -14.46 -11.32 -6.62
CA LEU A 157 -15.71 -10.91 -7.25
C LEU A 157 -16.94 -11.67 -6.75
N HIS A 158 -16.79 -12.90 -6.25
CA HIS A 158 -17.88 -13.64 -5.58
C HIS A 158 -18.36 -12.96 -4.29
N SER A 159 -17.56 -12.11 -3.70
CA SER A 159 -17.91 -11.38 -2.48
C SER A 159 -18.71 -10.10 -2.74
N VAL A 160 -18.94 -9.73 -4.00
CA VAL A 160 -19.77 -8.57 -4.38
C VAL A 160 -21.19 -8.78 -3.90
N ASN A 161 -21.70 -7.80 -3.18
CA ASN A 161 -23.04 -7.80 -2.61
C ASN A 161 -23.56 -6.37 -2.45
N LYS A 162 -24.69 -6.20 -1.77
CA LYS A 162 -25.30 -4.88 -1.54
C LYS A 162 -24.39 -3.87 -0.84
N TYR A 163 -23.39 -4.32 -0.10
CA TYR A 163 -22.50 -3.48 0.72
C TYR A 163 -21.06 -3.43 0.21
N ILE A 164 -20.67 -4.38 -0.65
CA ILE A 164 -19.34 -4.49 -1.23
C ILE A 164 -19.45 -4.41 -2.74
N HIS A 165 -19.03 -3.30 -3.31
CA HIS A 165 -19.07 -3.03 -4.74
C HIS A 165 -17.64 -3.06 -5.27
N ILE A 166 -17.31 -4.10 -6.03
CA ILE A 166 -15.99 -4.28 -6.64
C ILE A 166 -16.17 -4.37 -8.15
N HIS A 167 -15.43 -3.56 -8.89
CA HIS A 167 -15.53 -3.44 -10.34
C HIS A 167 -14.18 -3.59 -11.02
N PRO A 168 -14.13 -4.23 -12.18
CA PRO A 168 -12.99 -4.11 -13.10
C PRO A 168 -12.78 -2.64 -13.49
N ILE A 169 -11.55 -2.26 -13.76
CA ILE A 169 -11.19 -0.95 -14.30
C ILE A 169 -10.58 -1.11 -15.70
N SER A 170 -10.73 -0.08 -16.54
CA SER A 170 -10.23 -0.10 -17.92
C SER A 170 -8.70 -0.16 -17.98
N VAL A 171 -8.17 -0.50 -19.16
CA VAL A 171 -6.72 -0.53 -19.41
C VAL A 171 -6.10 0.85 -19.17
N ALA A 172 -6.74 1.91 -19.66
CA ALA A 172 -6.28 3.29 -19.44
C ALA A 172 -6.25 3.65 -17.94
N GLN A 173 -7.27 3.25 -17.18
CA GLN A 173 -7.29 3.45 -15.71
C GLN A 173 -6.18 2.66 -15.01
N LYS A 174 -5.90 1.42 -15.44
CA LYS A 174 -4.78 0.62 -14.90
C LYS A 174 -3.42 1.26 -15.19
N LYS A 175 -3.20 1.75 -16.41
CA LYS A 175 -1.99 2.50 -16.76
C LYS A 175 -1.84 3.76 -15.93
N SER A 176 -2.94 4.50 -15.73
CA SER A 176 -2.97 5.69 -14.89
C SER A 176 -2.62 5.37 -13.43
N LEU A 177 -3.20 4.31 -12.87
CA LEU A 177 -2.86 3.81 -11.54
C LEU A 177 -1.39 3.42 -11.44
N LEU A 178 -0.90 2.59 -12.37
CA LEU A 178 0.50 2.16 -12.39
C LEU A 178 1.46 3.34 -12.51
N TYR A 179 1.15 4.31 -13.39
CA TYR A 179 1.95 5.53 -13.49
C TYR A 179 2.07 6.23 -12.14
N GLN A 180 0.97 6.40 -11.41
CA GLN A 180 0.97 7.07 -10.12
C GLN A 180 1.71 6.29 -9.03
N LEU A 181 1.63 4.95 -9.06
CA LEU A 181 2.39 4.10 -8.15
C LEU A 181 3.90 4.21 -8.41
N TYR A 182 4.33 4.35 -9.67
CA TYR A 182 5.74 4.53 -10.02
C TYR A 182 6.22 5.97 -9.93
N ASN A 183 5.32 6.95 -10.04
CA ASN A 183 5.61 8.38 -10.01
C ASN A 183 4.86 9.05 -8.85
N LEU A 184 5.15 8.62 -7.63
CA LEU A 184 4.50 9.07 -6.41
C LEU A 184 4.52 10.62 -6.30
N GLY A 185 3.34 11.20 -6.20
CA GLY A 185 3.15 12.66 -6.12
C GLY A 185 3.05 13.38 -7.46
N ASP A 186 3.12 12.66 -8.59
CA ASP A 186 2.92 13.23 -9.93
C ASP A 186 1.55 12.85 -10.49
N ARG A 187 0.95 13.74 -11.30
CA ARG A 187 -0.32 13.46 -11.99
C ARG A 187 -0.09 12.57 -13.21
N PRO A 188 -0.95 11.58 -13.47
CA PRO A 188 -0.82 10.76 -14.66
C PRO A 188 -1.20 11.56 -15.91
N PRO A 189 -0.55 11.29 -17.05
CA PRO A 189 -1.04 11.74 -18.34
C PRO A 189 -2.32 10.97 -18.74
N GLN A 190 -2.94 11.38 -19.82
CA GLN A 190 -4.02 10.59 -20.41
C GLN A 190 -3.44 9.36 -21.10
N PHE A 191 -4.02 8.20 -20.82
CA PHE A 191 -3.66 6.94 -21.45
C PHE A 191 -4.80 6.42 -22.33
N ASP A 192 -4.44 5.63 -23.32
CA ASP A 192 -5.37 4.87 -24.14
C ASP A 192 -5.55 3.43 -23.60
N ASP A 193 -6.54 2.73 -24.15
CA ASP A 193 -6.84 1.33 -23.82
C ASP A 193 -6.00 0.32 -24.66
N SER A 194 -4.84 0.73 -25.19
CA SER A 194 -3.97 -0.16 -25.95
C SER A 194 -3.31 -1.22 -25.08
N LEU A 195 -3.33 -2.46 -25.54
CA LEU A 195 -2.68 -3.60 -24.89
C LEU A 195 -1.28 -3.85 -25.50
N SER A 196 -0.48 -4.58 -24.77
CA SER A 196 0.80 -5.13 -25.25
C SER A 196 0.52 -6.23 -26.29
N ASP A 197 1.38 -6.32 -27.32
CA ASP A 197 1.29 -7.38 -28.32
C ASP A 197 1.67 -8.74 -27.70
N PRO A 198 0.72 -9.72 -27.64
CA PRO A 198 0.99 -11.02 -27.04
C PRO A 198 2.14 -11.77 -27.71
N ASP A 199 2.27 -11.68 -29.02
CA ASP A 199 3.34 -12.37 -29.76
C ASP A 199 4.71 -11.79 -29.46
N TYR A 200 4.80 -10.47 -29.31
CA TYR A 200 6.02 -9.80 -28.88
C TYR A 200 6.38 -10.17 -27.43
N CYS A 201 5.40 -10.11 -26.53
CA CYS A 201 5.58 -10.42 -25.12
C CYS A 201 5.96 -11.88 -24.87
N ASN A 202 5.44 -12.82 -25.65
CA ASN A 202 5.82 -14.24 -25.56
C ASN A 202 7.28 -14.48 -25.89
N LYS A 203 7.89 -13.66 -26.75
CA LYS A 203 9.31 -13.75 -27.15
C LYS A 203 10.23 -13.01 -26.17
N ALA A 204 9.86 -11.78 -25.80
CA ALA A 204 10.69 -10.86 -25.03
C ALA A 204 10.32 -10.81 -23.53
N LYS A 205 9.13 -11.26 -23.14
CA LYS A 205 8.52 -11.13 -21.80
C LYS A 205 8.33 -9.69 -21.30
N GLU A 206 8.84 -8.69 -22.00
CA GLU A 206 8.81 -7.28 -21.62
C GLU A 206 8.29 -6.44 -22.78
N ASP A 207 7.32 -5.59 -22.52
CA ASP A 207 6.85 -4.56 -23.45
C ASP A 207 7.45 -3.21 -23.08
N TRP A 208 8.45 -2.79 -23.85
CA TRP A 208 9.16 -1.52 -23.63
C TRP A 208 8.24 -0.30 -23.78
N LYS A 209 7.23 -0.36 -24.66
CA LYS A 209 6.28 0.73 -24.84
C LYS A 209 5.46 0.88 -23.55
N PHE A 210 4.83 -0.19 -23.10
CA PHE A 210 4.07 -0.20 -21.85
C PHE A 210 4.92 0.25 -20.65
N MET A 211 6.12 -0.32 -20.50
CA MET A 211 7.01 0.06 -19.39
C MET A 211 7.42 1.52 -19.47
N SER A 212 7.66 2.07 -20.66
CA SER A 212 8.04 3.49 -20.83
C SER A 212 6.89 4.46 -20.51
N GLU A 213 5.64 4.03 -20.70
CA GLU A 213 4.45 4.82 -20.37
C GLU A 213 4.29 5.01 -18.86
N ILE A 214 4.63 4.00 -18.06
CA ILE A 214 4.41 3.99 -16.60
C ILE A 214 5.67 4.27 -15.76
N MET A 215 6.86 4.19 -16.34
CA MET A 215 8.13 4.33 -15.60
C MET A 215 8.33 5.72 -15.01
N PRO A 216 9.10 5.83 -13.92
CA PRO A 216 9.55 7.12 -13.39
C PRO A 216 10.39 7.89 -14.41
N GLN A 217 9.99 9.13 -14.72
CA GLN A 217 10.62 9.97 -15.76
C GLN A 217 12.12 10.19 -15.55
N THR A 218 12.58 10.29 -14.31
CA THR A 218 14.00 10.54 -13.98
C THR A 218 14.66 9.40 -13.21
N GLY A 219 13.99 8.25 -13.16
CA GLY A 219 14.52 7.07 -12.51
C GLY A 219 14.20 6.95 -11.02
N ILE A 220 14.69 5.88 -10.41
CA ILE A 220 14.60 5.63 -8.97
C ILE A 220 16.00 5.62 -8.38
N THR A 221 16.21 6.34 -7.30
CA THR A 221 17.50 6.39 -6.61
C THR A 221 17.32 6.13 -5.13
N PHE A 222 18.06 5.17 -4.59
CA PHE A 222 18.15 4.86 -3.17
C PHE A 222 19.42 5.51 -2.62
N LYS A 223 19.30 6.70 -2.02
CA LYS A 223 20.46 7.51 -1.57
C LYS A 223 20.51 7.73 -0.07
N GLY A 224 19.45 7.42 0.62
CA GLY A 224 19.32 7.68 2.04
C GLY A 224 19.22 6.41 2.85
N ASN A 225 19.14 6.56 4.17
CA ASN A 225 18.87 5.45 5.06
C ASN A 225 17.37 5.20 5.26
N TRP A 226 16.50 6.11 4.82
CA TRP A 226 15.07 6.04 5.05
C TRP A 226 14.21 6.63 3.91
N PHE A 227 14.83 7.17 2.86
CA PHE A 227 14.14 7.76 1.72
C PHE A 227 14.76 7.32 0.40
N SER A 228 13.93 7.27 -0.63
CA SER A 228 14.31 7.14 -2.02
C SER A 228 13.90 8.39 -2.80
N GLN A 229 14.36 8.51 -4.03
CA GLN A 229 13.95 9.56 -4.93
C GLN A 229 13.38 8.93 -6.20
N THR A 230 12.15 9.28 -6.54
CA THR A 230 11.45 8.83 -7.74
C THR A 230 11.02 10.05 -8.52
N GLY A 231 11.52 10.19 -9.73
CA GLY A 231 11.26 11.41 -10.47
C GLY A 231 11.84 12.65 -9.76
N ARG A 232 11.00 13.65 -9.57
CA ARG A 232 11.35 14.90 -8.86
C ARG A 232 11.00 14.89 -7.38
N ASN A 233 10.45 13.77 -6.88
CA ASN A 233 9.93 13.66 -5.54
C ASN A 233 10.83 12.79 -4.66
N TYR A 234 10.93 13.16 -3.39
CA TYR A 234 11.45 12.31 -2.33
C TYR A 234 10.33 11.43 -1.80
N ILE A 235 10.63 10.18 -1.54
CA ILE A 235 9.68 9.18 -1.07
C ILE A 235 10.20 8.58 0.23
N GLY A 236 9.39 8.62 1.28
CA GLY A 236 9.61 7.88 2.51
C GLY A 236 8.52 6.82 2.67
N VAL A 237 8.90 5.63 3.11
CA VAL A 237 7.94 4.55 3.39
C VAL A 237 7.89 4.30 4.89
N SER A 238 6.79 4.67 5.51
CA SER A 238 6.56 4.44 6.95
C SER A 238 5.72 3.18 7.14
N HIS A 239 6.18 2.28 7.98
CA HIS A 239 5.56 0.99 8.25
C HIS A 239 4.84 1.02 9.61
N LEU A 240 3.58 0.59 9.65
CA LEU A 240 2.80 0.44 10.87
C LEU A 240 3.29 -0.81 11.63
N TYR A 241 4.01 -0.62 12.73
CA TYR A 241 4.62 -1.71 13.48
C TYR A 241 3.96 -2.00 14.83
N LYS A 242 3.11 -1.06 15.33
CA LYS A 242 2.38 -1.25 16.57
C LYS A 242 0.90 -0.96 16.36
N TYR A 243 0.06 -1.91 16.74
CA TYR A 243 -1.38 -1.83 16.72
C TYR A 243 -1.93 -1.50 18.11
N ALA A 244 -3.12 -0.90 18.19
CA ALA A 244 -3.79 -0.63 19.45
C ALA A 244 -4.21 -1.93 20.14
N LYS A 245 -4.23 -1.92 21.49
CA LYS A 245 -4.69 -3.09 22.27
C LYS A 245 -6.22 -3.28 22.20
N LYS A 246 -6.97 -2.23 21.89
CA LYS A 246 -8.43 -2.26 21.70
C LYS A 246 -8.77 -1.54 20.41
N GLU A 247 -9.58 -2.18 19.60
CA GLU A 247 -10.10 -1.60 18.37
C GLU A 247 -11.41 -0.85 18.65
N PHE A 248 -11.61 0.22 17.88
CA PHE A 248 -12.82 1.04 17.92
C PHE A 248 -13.60 0.82 16.62
N PHE A 249 -14.89 1.07 16.64
CA PHE A 249 -15.68 1.14 15.42
C PHE A 249 -15.02 2.10 14.41
N TYR A 250 -14.91 1.66 13.15
CA TYR A 250 -14.29 2.41 12.06
C TYR A 250 -12.80 2.74 12.26
N TRP A 251 -12.08 1.94 13.06
CA TRP A 251 -10.66 2.12 13.32
C TRP A 251 -9.82 2.17 12.03
N GLY A 252 -10.16 1.34 11.02
CA GLY A 252 -9.46 1.25 9.75
C GLY A 252 -9.48 2.55 8.95
N GLU A 253 -10.56 3.33 9.00
CA GLU A 253 -10.64 4.60 8.30
C GLU A 253 -9.56 5.59 8.75
N GLN A 254 -9.28 5.66 10.03
CA GLN A 254 -8.26 6.56 10.58
C GLN A 254 -6.84 6.09 10.31
N ILE A 255 -6.65 4.78 10.12
CA ILE A 255 -5.34 4.20 9.83
C ILE A 255 -5.07 4.24 8.33
N PHE A 256 -6.01 3.77 7.52
CA PHE A 256 -5.76 3.53 6.11
C PHE A 256 -5.91 4.80 5.26
N ARG A 257 -6.78 5.74 5.67
CA ARG A 257 -7.01 6.99 4.94
C ARG A 257 -6.16 8.12 5.49
N GLN A 258 -4.98 8.30 4.90
CA GLN A 258 -4.09 9.41 5.24
C GLN A 258 -4.04 10.41 4.08
N PRO A 259 -4.43 11.69 4.29
CA PRO A 259 -4.47 12.70 3.22
C PRO A 259 -3.12 12.87 2.53
N GLY A 260 -3.12 12.85 1.20
CA GLY A 260 -1.92 13.05 0.38
C GLY A 260 -0.87 11.94 0.46
N VAL A 261 -1.28 10.73 0.91
CA VAL A 261 -0.41 9.58 1.08
C VAL A 261 -1.05 8.36 0.44
N ILE A 262 -0.25 7.55 -0.23
CA ILE A 262 -0.71 6.23 -0.66
C ILE A 262 -0.51 5.26 0.50
N THR A 263 -1.59 4.65 0.95
CA THR A 263 -1.52 3.61 1.99
C THR A 263 -1.77 2.25 1.36
N THR A 264 -0.91 1.29 1.65
CA THR A 264 -1.15 -0.10 1.25
C THR A 264 -1.38 -0.98 2.46
N VAL A 265 -2.30 -1.92 2.29
CA VAL A 265 -2.58 -2.96 3.28
C VAL A 265 -2.44 -4.31 2.59
N ASP A 266 -1.32 -4.96 2.83
CA ASP A 266 -1.11 -6.34 2.39
C ASP A 266 -1.87 -7.27 3.31
N ILE A 267 -2.70 -8.15 2.75
CA ILE A 267 -3.50 -9.13 3.49
C ILE A 267 -3.19 -10.51 2.91
N SER A 268 -2.69 -11.40 3.75
CA SER A 268 -2.30 -12.73 3.35
C SER A 268 -2.91 -13.76 4.30
N HIS A 269 -3.33 -14.89 3.74
CA HIS A 269 -3.87 -15.99 4.53
C HIS A 269 -2.74 -16.77 5.22
N LEU A 270 -2.89 -17.02 6.50
CA LEU A 270 -1.97 -17.85 7.25
C LEU A 270 -2.56 -19.27 7.47
N GLY A 271 -1.80 -20.28 7.09
CA GLY A 271 -2.21 -21.68 7.32
C GLY A 271 -2.34 -21.99 8.82
N LEU A 272 -3.44 -22.61 9.22
CA LEU A 272 -3.78 -22.94 10.61
C LEU A 272 -2.68 -23.66 11.38
N SER A 273 -1.93 -24.56 10.73
CA SER A 273 -0.85 -25.31 11.39
C SER A 273 0.31 -24.41 11.85
N LYS A 274 0.67 -23.42 11.02
CA LYS A 274 1.72 -22.44 11.35
C LYS A 274 1.28 -21.55 12.50
N ILE A 275 0.04 -21.04 12.41
CA ILE A 275 -0.53 -20.16 13.44
C ILE A 275 -0.62 -20.87 14.79
N LYS A 276 -1.15 -22.10 14.81
CA LYS A 276 -1.24 -22.89 16.06
C LYS A 276 0.11 -23.06 16.74
N LYS A 277 1.19 -23.26 15.95
CA LYS A 277 2.54 -23.39 16.49
C LYS A 277 3.03 -22.07 17.11
N GLU A 278 2.87 -20.96 16.40
CA GLU A 278 3.29 -19.64 16.87
C GLU A 278 2.45 -19.19 18.08
N LEU A 279 1.13 -19.39 18.03
CA LEU A 279 0.21 -19.05 19.11
C LEU A 279 0.50 -19.84 20.38
N ASN A 280 0.73 -21.18 20.27
CA ASN A 280 1.11 -22.01 21.40
C ASN A 280 2.43 -21.54 22.05
N LYS A 281 3.39 -21.08 21.24
CA LYS A 281 4.64 -20.51 21.74
C LYS A 281 4.36 -19.21 22.52
N SER A 282 3.59 -18.29 21.96
CA SER A 282 3.23 -17.00 22.60
C SER A 282 2.40 -17.23 23.87
N ILE A 283 1.45 -18.16 23.86
CA ILE A 283 0.67 -18.55 25.05
C ILE A 283 1.62 -19.07 26.16
N GLY A 284 2.62 -19.89 25.78
CA GLY A 284 3.63 -20.36 26.72
C GLY A 284 4.46 -19.24 27.33
N GLU A 285 4.96 -18.34 26.50
CA GLU A 285 5.76 -17.16 26.91
C GLU A 285 4.94 -16.21 27.81
N SER A 286 3.71 -15.86 27.43
CA SER A 286 2.85 -14.99 28.24
C SER A 286 2.47 -15.63 29.56
N ARG A 287 2.21 -16.96 29.60
CA ARG A 287 1.97 -17.71 30.85
C ARG A 287 3.18 -17.67 31.78
N ASP A 288 4.37 -17.86 31.24
CA ASP A 288 5.60 -17.87 32.03
C ASP A 288 5.92 -16.46 32.56
N ASN A 289 5.70 -15.41 31.77
CA ASN A 289 5.84 -14.01 32.17
C ASN A 289 4.79 -13.61 33.24
N ALA A 290 3.56 -14.09 33.13
CA ALA A 290 2.53 -13.89 34.15
C ALA A 290 2.90 -14.52 35.50
N ARG A 291 3.67 -15.63 35.49
CA ARG A 291 4.11 -16.32 36.71
C ARG A 291 5.43 -15.79 37.29
N LYS A 292 6.37 -15.40 36.42
CA LYS A 292 7.77 -15.12 36.79
C LYS A 292 8.20 -13.68 36.50
N GLY A 293 7.32 -12.81 36.02
CA GLY A 293 7.64 -11.41 35.65
C GLY A 293 8.24 -10.64 36.85
N PHE A 294 9.23 -9.82 36.59
CA PHE A 294 10.00 -9.08 37.58
C PHE A 294 9.20 -8.01 38.32
N SER A 295 8.12 -7.47 37.72
CA SER A 295 7.23 -6.49 38.35
C SER A 295 5.78 -6.96 38.30
N GLU A 296 4.94 -6.37 39.15
CA GLU A 296 3.51 -6.66 39.21
C GLU A 296 2.79 -6.24 37.93
N ASP A 297 3.18 -5.10 37.36
CA ASP A 297 2.62 -4.60 36.09
C ASP A 297 2.90 -5.57 34.92
N ILE A 298 4.13 -6.10 34.82
CA ILE A 298 4.51 -7.09 33.79
C ILE A 298 3.70 -8.37 33.96
N ARG A 299 3.50 -8.84 35.19
CA ARG A 299 2.71 -10.03 35.47
C ARG A 299 1.25 -9.85 35.10
N GLN A 300 0.68 -8.68 35.43
CA GLN A 300 -0.71 -8.35 35.11
C GLN A 300 -0.94 -8.21 33.58
N GLU A 301 -0.04 -7.48 32.86
CA GLU A 301 -0.09 -7.39 31.39
C GLU A 301 0.01 -8.74 30.72
N ALA A 302 0.99 -9.58 31.12
CA ALA A 302 1.17 -10.93 30.60
C ALA A 302 -0.03 -11.84 30.92
N GLY A 303 -0.68 -11.66 32.05
CA GLY A 303 -1.90 -12.39 32.43
C GLY A 303 -3.09 -12.06 31.50
N ILE A 304 -3.27 -10.76 31.17
CA ILE A 304 -4.29 -10.31 30.22
C ILE A 304 -3.97 -10.87 28.82
N GLU A 305 -2.71 -10.76 28.38
CA GLU A 305 -2.27 -11.25 27.07
C GLU A 305 -2.49 -12.77 26.96
N TYR A 306 -2.15 -13.54 27.99
CA TYR A 306 -2.40 -14.99 28.04
C TYR A 306 -3.88 -15.33 27.84
N GLN A 307 -4.81 -14.62 28.49
CA GLN A 307 -6.24 -14.84 28.33
C GLN A 307 -6.71 -14.53 26.90
N LEU A 308 -6.29 -13.39 26.34
CA LEU A 308 -6.64 -13.00 24.98
C LEU A 308 -6.12 -14.01 23.93
N LEU A 309 -4.89 -14.47 24.08
CA LEU A 309 -4.31 -15.48 23.16
C LEU A 309 -5.03 -16.82 23.27
N LYS A 310 -5.50 -17.17 24.47
CA LYS A 310 -6.27 -18.40 24.69
C LYS A 310 -7.66 -18.31 24.08
N GLU A 311 -8.37 -17.21 24.25
CA GLU A 311 -9.66 -16.95 23.62
C GLU A 311 -9.54 -16.97 22.09
N LEU A 312 -8.51 -16.31 21.52
CA LEU A 312 -8.23 -16.34 20.09
C LEU A 312 -8.01 -17.79 19.60
N MET A 313 -7.27 -18.62 20.36
CA MET A 313 -7.04 -20.03 20.01
C MET A 313 -8.36 -20.83 20.02
N GLU A 314 -9.22 -20.59 21.00
CA GLU A 314 -10.53 -21.25 21.10
C GLU A 314 -11.44 -20.85 19.94
N ASP A 315 -11.51 -19.55 19.60
CA ASP A 315 -12.28 -19.04 18.47
C ASP A 315 -11.80 -19.61 17.13
N MET A 316 -10.49 -19.72 16.94
CA MET A 316 -9.92 -20.36 15.74
C MET A 316 -10.26 -21.84 15.61
N ILE A 317 -10.37 -22.57 16.73
CA ILE A 317 -10.66 -24.00 16.72
C ILE A 317 -12.16 -24.26 16.57
N THR A 318 -12.99 -23.47 17.24
CA THR A 318 -14.44 -23.67 17.31
C THR A 318 -15.21 -22.88 16.24
N GLY A 319 -14.75 -21.67 15.92
CA GLY A 319 -15.43 -20.74 15.03
C GLY A 319 -15.04 -20.85 13.55
N ASN A 320 -14.10 -21.74 13.19
CA ASN A 320 -13.53 -21.83 11.84
C ASN A 320 -13.03 -20.46 11.33
N GLU A 321 -12.47 -19.65 12.23
CA GLU A 321 -11.97 -18.33 11.93
C GLU A 321 -10.69 -18.40 11.06
N SER A 322 -10.65 -17.56 10.02
CA SER A 322 -9.46 -17.42 9.18
C SER A 322 -8.54 -16.34 9.74
N VAL A 323 -7.28 -16.69 9.99
CA VAL A 323 -6.29 -15.70 10.44
C VAL A 323 -5.57 -15.11 9.25
N LYS A 324 -5.45 -13.78 9.27
CA LYS A 324 -4.77 -13.00 8.24
C LYS A 324 -3.53 -12.34 8.82
N GLU A 325 -2.45 -12.37 8.05
CA GLU A 325 -1.30 -11.51 8.27
C GLU A 325 -1.55 -10.18 7.56
N VAL A 326 -1.48 -9.09 8.30
CA VAL A 326 -1.75 -7.74 7.79
C VAL A 326 -0.51 -6.88 7.93
N THR A 327 -0.10 -6.24 6.84
CA THR A 327 1.02 -5.31 6.83
C THR A 327 0.58 -3.99 6.22
N THR A 328 0.70 -2.90 6.97
CA THR A 328 0.29 -1.56 6.50
C THR A 328 1.50 -0.67 6.27
N ARG A 329 1.57 -0.02 5.10
CA ARG A 329 2.63 0.92 4.73
C ARG A 329 2.04 2.22 4.23
N TYR A 330 2.73 3.32 4.55
CA TYR A 330 2.41 4.68 4.11
C TYR A 330 3.51 5.16 3.18
N TYR A 331 3.18 5.39 1.91
CA TYR A 331 4.09 5.91 0.88
C TYR A 331 3.90 7.42 0.82
N ILE A 332 4.84 8.14 1.38
CA ILE A 332 4.79 9.58 1.59
C ILE A 332 5.69 10.23 0.55
N SER A 333 5.13 11.12 -0.27
CA SER A 333 5.88 11.88 -1.28
C SER A 333 5.98 13.35 -0.91
N GLY A 334 7.11 13.97 -1.27
CA GLY A 334 7.32 15.41 -1.07
C GLY A 334 8.40 15.94 -2.01
N LYS A 335 8.43 17.25 -2.23
CA LYS A 335 9.47 17.90 -3.04
C LYS A 335 10.81 17.97 -2.30
N THR A 336 10.76 17.92 -0.97
CA THR A 336 11.93 17.91 -0.10
C THR A 336 11.83 16.79 0.92
N LYS A 337 12.97 16.41 1.51
CA LYS A 337 13.01 15.43 2.61
C LYS A 337 12.27 15.91 3.84
N ASP A 338 12.34 17.21 4.10
CA ASP A 338 11.70 17.83 5.26
C ASP A 338 10.17 17.75 5.13
N GLU A 339 9.62 17.93 3.93
CA GLU A 339 8.18 17.72 3.67
C GLU A 339 7.77 16.27 3.94
N VAL A 340 8.56 15.30 3.49
CA VAL A 340 8.29 13.87 3.75
C VAL A 340 8.32 13.58 5.24
N GLN A 341 9.33 14.09 5.96
CA GLN A 341 9.44 13.91 7.41
C GLN A 341 8.28 14.56 8.16
N GLN A 342 7.92 15.80 7.83
CA GLN A 342 6.80 16.50 8.46
C GLN A 342 5.47 15.77 8.23
N GLN A 343 5.27 15.20 7.04
CA GLN A 343 4.07 14.43 6.75
C GLN A 343 4.05 13.11 7.56
N ALA A 344 5.19 12.43 7.66
CA ALA A 344 5.31 11.24 8.49
C ALA A 344 5.03 11.54 9.98
N ASP A 345 5.53 12.66 10.49
CA ASP A 345 5.29 13.09 11.87
C ASP A 345 3.81 13.39 12.12
N LYS A 346 3.12 14.04 11.16
CA LYS A 346 1.66 14.26 11.23
C LYS A 346 0.88 12.95 11.27
N ILE A 347 1.27 11.96 10.44
CA ILE A 347 0.66 10.63 10.44
C ILE A 347 0.89 9.98 11.80
N ASN A 348 2.12 9.95 12.29
CA ASN A 348 2.45 9.37 13.59
C ASN A 348 1.70 10.02 14.75
N GLN A 349 1.54 11.34 14.71
CA GLN A 349 0.76 12.06 15.73
C GLN A 349 -0.71 11.61 15.73
N ARG A 350 -1.34 11.48 14.55
CA ARG A 350 -2.72 10.99 14.42
C ARG A 350 -2.86 9.55 14.90
N LEU A 351 -1.93 8.68 14.52
CA LEU A 351 -1.89 7.28 14.89
C LEU A 351 -1.69 7.09 16.40
N SER A 352 -0.79 7.87 17.02
CA SER A 352 -0.42 7.74 18.43
C SER A 352 -1.56 8.06 19.37
N ILE A 353 -2.47 8.97 19.01
CA ILE A 353 -3.70 9.28 19.78
C ILE A 353 -4.54 8.02 20.00
N ARG A 354 -4.47 7.05 19.09
CA ARG A 354 -5.21 5.78 19.13
C ARG A 354 -4.36 4.58 19.54
N GLY A 355 -3.10 4.79 19.92
CA GLY A 355 -2.22 3.73 20.37
C GLY A 355 -1.47 2.98 19.25
N TYR A 356 -1.56 3.45 18.00
CA TYR A 356 -0.80 2.91 16.86
C TYR A 356 0.54 3.64 16.72
N LYS A 357 1.53 2.98 16.12
CA LYS A 357 2.82 3.61 15.80
C LYS A 357 3.32 3.13 14.44
N ALA A 358 3.87 4.07 13.68
CA ALA A 358 4.53 3.80 12.42
C ALA A 358 5.93 4.45 12.40
N SER A 359 6.87 3.89 11.65
CA SER A 359 8.21 4.45 11.49
C SER A 359 8.83 4.07 10.14
N PHE A 360 9.83 4.80 9.73
CA PHE A 360 10.71 4.40 8.63
C PHE A 360 11.63 3.26 9.09
N PHE A 361 11.84 2.27 8.23
CA PHE A 361 12.86 1.25 8.46
C PHE A 361 14.17 1.69 7.82
N LEU A 362 15.18 1.88 8.67
CA LEU A 362 16.46 2.40 8.23
C LEU A 362 17.26 1.34 7.47
N GLY A 363 17.70 1.71 6.27
CA GLY A 363 18.51 0.83 5.43
C GLY A 363 17.71 -0.21 4.63
N GLU A 364 16.36 -0.18 4.68
CA GLU A 364 15.46 -1.06 3.92
C GLU A 364 14.63 -0.27 2.89
N GLU A 365 15.02 0.94 2.51
CA GLU A 365 14.25 1.84 1.66
C GLU A 365 13.91 1.26 0.28
N ASP A 366 14.80 0.45 -0.28
CA ASP A 366 14.58 -0.24 -1.54
C ASP A 366 13.53 -1.36 -1.40
N THR A 367 13.66 -2.16 -0.36
CA THR A 367 12.73 -3.26 -0.06
C THR A 367 11.34 -2.73 0.25
N GLU A 368 11.24 -1.70 1.07
CA GLU A 368 9.98 -1.10 1.47
C GLU A 368 9.30 -0.34 0.30
N LEU A 369 10.05 0.35 -0.56
CA LEU A 369 9.48 0.97 -1.75
C LEU A 369 8.99 -0.08 -2.75
N LEU A 370 9.78 -1.12 -3.01
CA LEU A 370 9.41 -2.17 -3.96
C LEU A 370 8.27 -3.06 -3.44
N ALA A 371 7.99 -3.05 -2.14
CA ALA A 371 6.83 -3.73 -1.57
C ALA A 371 5.51 -3.18 -2.14
N LEU A 372 5.48 -1.92 -2.61
CA LEU A 372 4.31 -1.34 -3.29
C LEU A 372 3.80 -2.20 -4.46
N TYR A 373 4.70 -2.84 -5.17
CA TYR A 373 4.43 -3.58 -6.41
C TYR A 373 4.37 -5.09 -6.24
N ARG A 374 4.81 -5.61 -5.09
CA ARG A 374 5.02 -7.03 -4.85
C ARG A 374 3.93 -7.63 -4.00
N SER A 375 3.62 -8.91 -4.24
CA SER A 375 2.79 -9.69 -3.35
C SER A 375 3.49 -9.89 -1.99
N HIS A 376 2.73 -10.22 -0.97
CA HIS A 376 3.27 -10.53 0.36
C HIS A 376 4.32 -11.66 0.30
N LYS A 377 4.08 -12.69 -0.51
CA LYS A 377 5.00 -13.80 -0.74
C LYS A 377 6.34 -13.34 -1.34
N GLU A 378 6.30 -12.48 -2.37
CA GLU A 378 7.49 -11.91 -2.99
C GLU A 378 8.29 -11.03 -2.01
N GLN A 379 7.61 -10.28 -1.15
CA GLN A 379 8.25 -9.45 -0.12
C GLN A 379 9.02 -10.32 0.88
N LYS A 380 8.43 -11.43 1.36
CA LYS A 380 9.11 -12.39 2.25
C LYS A 380 10.33 -13.03 1.60
N GLN A 381 10.23 -13.41 0.32
CA GLN A 381 11.36 -13.96 -0.42
C GLN A 381 12.50 -12.97 -0.61
N ALA A 382 12.19 -11.68 -0.80
CA ALA A 382 13.19 -10.63 -0.92
C ALA A 382 13.97 -10.43 0.39
N LYS A 383 13.27 -10.40 1.54
CA LYS A 383 13.91 -10.30 2.88
C LYS A 383 14.83 -11.50 3.18
N ASN A 384 14.43 -12.70 2.82
CA ASN A 384 15.24 -13.91 3.03
C ASN A 384 16.51 -13.98 2.16
N ARG A 385 16.60 -13.20 1.08
CA ARG A 385 17.82 -13.13 0.23
C ARG A 385 18.85 -12.11 0.70
N GLN A 386 18.48 -11.25 1.65
CA GLN A 386 19.36 -10.21 2.20
C GLN A 386 19.99 -10.63 3.55
N GLY A 387 19.48 -11.66 4.20
CA GLY A 387 20.05 -12.30 5.40
C GLY A 387 20.87 -13.52 5.06
#